data_d94a448dd02340e899303fb398200c45
#
_entry.id   d94a448dd02340e899303fb398200c45
#
_cell.length_a   1.000
_cell.length_b   1.000
_cell.length_c   1.000
_cell.angle_alpha   90.00
_cell.angle_beta   90.00
_cell.angle_gamma   90.00
#
_symmetry.space_group_name_H-M   'P 1'
#
loop_
_entity.id
_entity.type
_entity.pdbx_description
1 polymer ?
#
loop_
_entity_poly.entity_id
_entity_poly.type
_entity_poly.pdbx_seq_one_letter_code
_entity_poly.pdbx_strand_id
1 'polypeptide(L)'
;MKNNCYSIEKRLWLRLFLLLSLYTIIGFAVMLLSNYVLVLFSSPISTWILGRLDVIFAVYLIFGFIGIFYFYWKKPWGYLNEVISATEIVYEQNDHTIALSEPLREVESQMNQIKMSVLLNQQAVKEAEAKKNELVMYLAHDIRTPLTTIIGYLSLLNEVHDMTKEQKEKYIRIALDKSERLETLINELFEITRYHTNTVQVKKQPVDLYALLSQVIDDFYPALSGKGNTTQISMQDDLTVIGDPEKLARVFNNLLRNAASYCYANTEINIIAYKKGSHAVVIFKNHGPTIPSEQLNKIFDKFNRLDEARTSDTGGAGLGLSIAKEIINLHGGEITVQSQAEEITFTVTLPLSNKS
;
A
#
# COMPACT_ATOMS: atom_id res chain seq x y z
N MET A 1 16.06 -11.64 22.57
CA MET A 1 16.03 -10.35 23.29
C MET A 1 16.40 -10.43 24.79
N LYS A 2 15.87 -11.32 25.60
CA LYS A 2 16.23 -11.45 27.03
C LYS A 2 17.72 -11.76 27.32
N ASN A 3 18.42 -12.49 26.45
CA ASN A 3 19.80 -12.96 26.72
C ASN A 3 20.89 -11.88 26.60
N ASN A 4 20.73 -10.87 25.74
CA ASN A 4 21.79 -9.86 25.54
C ASN A 4 21.77 -8.72 26.59
N CYS A 5 20.58 -8.27 27.01
CA CYS A 5 20.46 -7.30 28.09
C CYS A 5 21.05 -7.85 29.40
N TYR A 6 20.81 -9.12 29.70
CA TYR A 6 21.43 -9.83 30.84
C TYR A 6 22.98 -9.93 30.75
N SER A 7 23.54 -9.91 29.54
CA SER A 7 24.97 -9.98 29.33
C SER A 7 25.68 -8.65 29.60
N ILE A 8 25.05 -7.52 29.26
CA ILE A 8 25.61 -6.17 29.49
C ILE A 8 25.58 -5.84 30.96
N GLU A 9 24.45 -6.10 31.62
CA GLU A 9 24.30 -5.92 33.06
C GLU A 9 25.32 -6.73 33.85
N LYS A 10 25.46 -8.03 33.57
CA LYS A 10 26.47 -8.90 34.17
C LYS A 10 27.90 -8.41 33.95
N ARG A 11 28.24 -7.91 32.77
CA ARG A 11 29.59 -7.37 32.49
C ARG A 11 29.87 -6.09 33.27
N LEU A 12 28.86 -5.21 33.41
CA LEU A 12 29.01 -3.98 34.23
C LEU A 12 29.18 -4.30 35.71
N TRP A 13 28.38 -5.20 36.27
CA TRP A 13 28.49 -5.65 37.63
C TRP A 13 29.82 -6.37 37.89
N LEU A 14 30.26 -7.23 36.98
CA LEU A 14 31.53 -7.94 37.08
C LEU A 14 32.72 -6.96 37.07
N ARG A 15 32.71 -5.96 36.20
CA ARG A 15 33.76 -4.93 36.13
C ARG A 15 33.77 -4.06 37.37
N LEU A 16 32.60 -3.66 37.88
CA LEU A 16 32.48 -2.90 39.10
C LEU A 16 33.04 -3.71 40.27
N PHE A 17 32.66 -4.97 40.41
CA PHE A 17 33.15 -5.87 41.45
C PHE A 17 34.66 -6.06 41.38
N LEU A 18 35.21 -6.31 40.18
CA LEU A 18 36.64 -6.44 39.99
C LEU A 18 37.42 -5.17 40.38
N LEU A 19 36.89 -3.99 39.99
CA LEU A 19 37.52 -2.70 40.36
C LEU A 19 37.47 -2.45 41.87
N LEU A 20 36.34 -2.69 42.50
CA LEU A 20 36.20 -2.57 43.95
C LEU A 20 37.13 -3.55 44.69
N SER A 21 37.20 -4.81 44.25
CA SER A 21 38.11 -5.83 44.79
C SER A 21 39.58 -5.44 44.60
N LEU A 22 39.96 -4.97 43.43
CA LEU A 22 41.32 -4.50 43.16
C LEU A 22 41.70 -3.29 44.04
N TYR A 23 40.78 -2.34 44.16
CA TYR A 23 40.94 -1.16 45.01
C TYR A 23 41.14 -1.54 46.48
N THR A 24 40.36 -2.50 47.01
CA THR A 24 40.49 -3.01 48.39
C THR A 24 41.79 -3.73 48.59
N ILE A 25 42.21 -4.58 47.64
CA ILE A 25 43.49 -5.33 47.72
C ILE A 25 44.68 -4.38 47.75
N ILE A 26 44.68 -3.37 46.84
CA ILE A 26 45.75 -2.37 46.77
C ILE A 26 45.82 -1.57 48.09
N GLY A 27 44.67 -1.10 48.59
CA GLY A 27 44.59 -0.36 49.84
C GLY A 27 45.09 -1.17 51.01
N PHE A 28 44.74 -2.44 51.12
CA PHE A 28 45.20 -3.38 52.14
C PHE A 28 46.71 -3.60 52.08
N ALA A 29 47.24 -3.80 50.86
CA ALA A 29 48.72 -3.95 50.66
C ALA A 29 49.48 -2.68 51.10
N VAL A 30 48.94 -1.49 50.74
CA VAL A 30 49.53 -0.20 51.18
C VAL A 30 49.46 -0.04 52.68
N MET A 31 48.35 -0.41 53.35
CA MET A 31 48.22 -0.40 54.79
C MET A 31 49.25 -1.31 55.49
N LEU A 32 49.44 -2.54 55.00
CA LEU A 32 50.45 -3.49 55.51
C LEU A 32 51.86 -2.92 55.35
N LEU A 33 52.19 -2.36 54.19
CA LEU A 33 53.48 -1.74 53.93
C LEU A 33 53.73 -0.53 54.83
N SER A 34 52.69 0.33 54.98
CA SER A 34 52.76 1.49 55.86
C SER A 34 52.94 1.08 57.30
N ASN A 35 52.26 0.04 57.77
CA ASN A 35 52.46 -0.52 59.15
C ASN A 35 53.94 -0.98 59.32
N TYR A 36 54.48 -1.73 58.37
CA TYR A 36 55.87 -2.21 58.44
C TYR A 36 56.86 -1.05 58.43
N VAL A 37 56.71 -0.07 57.56
CA VAL A 37 57.60 1.09 57.48
C VAL A 37 57.50 1.98 58.70
N LEU A 38 56.31 2.25 59.24
CA LEU A 38 56.09 3.13 60.42
C LEU A 38 56.63 2.51 61.73
N VAL A 39 56.66 1.16 61.81
CA VAL A 39 57.26 0.47 62.94
C VAL A 39 58.78 0.63 62.95
N LEU A 40 59.43 0.79 61.79
CA LEU A 40 60.90 1.05 61.72
C LEU A 40 61.29 2.45 62.16
N PHE A 41 60.34 3.42 62.18
CA PHE A 41 60.60 4.80 62.59
C PHE A 41 59.98 5.06 63.97
N SER A 42 60.78 4.99 65.04
CA SER A 42 60.35 5.21 66.42
C SER A 42 60.12 6.70 66.78
N SER A 43 59.12 7.35 66.11
CA SER A 43 58.77 8.72 66.40
C SER A 43 57.37 8.84 67.01
N PRO A 44 57.07 9.93 67.82
CA PRO A 44 55.74 10.13 68.35
C PRO A 44 54.65 10.22 67.30
N ILE A 45 54.96 10.67 66.10
CA ILE A 45 54.04 10.77 64.96
C ILE A 45 53.76 9.41 64.44
N SER A 46 54.78 8.50 64.27
CA SER A 46 54.56 7.17 63.77
C SER A 46 53.69 6.33 64.69
N THR A 47 53.87 6.42 66.01
CA THR A 47 53.03 5.72 67.01
C THR A 47 51.58 6.21 66.95
N TRP A 48 51.37 7.52 66.78
CA TRP A 48 50.02 8.10 66.69
C TRP A 48 49.30 7.60 65.35
N ILE A 49 49.99 7.55 64.23
CA ILE A 49 49.45 7.03 62.94
C ILE A 49 49.19 5.54 63.09
N LEU A 50 50.08 4.75 63.61
CA LEU A 50 49.94 3.30 63.87
C LEU A 50 48.68 2.98 64.70
N GLY A 51 48.36 3.77 65.72
CA GLY A 51 47.14 3.58 66.51
C GLY A 51 45.83 3.94 65.82
N ARG A 52 45.88 4.45 64.58
CA ARG A 52 44.71 4.87 63.79
C ARG A 52 44.69 4.39 62.35
N LEU A 53 45.56 3.43 62.02
CA LEU A 53 45.68 2.87 60.65
C LEU A 53 44.38 2.25 60.13
N ASP A 54 43.62 1.63 61.04
CA ASP A 54 42.31 1.05 60.78
C ASP A 54 41.29 2.14 60.38
N VAL A 55 41.27 3.27 61.08
CA VAL A 55 40.38 4.41 60.78
C VAL A 55 40.77 5.03 59.40
N ILE A 56 42.09 5.23 59.18
CA ILE A 56 42.58 5.77 57.90
C ILE A 56 42.21 4.86 56.76
N PHE A 57 42.36 3.55 56.93
CA PHE A 57 41.96 2.58 55.92
C PHE A 57 40.45 2.56 55.65
N ALA A 58 39.62 2.65 56.71
CA ALA A 58 38.18 2.77 56.58
C ALA A 58 37.76 4.01 55.78
N VAL A 59 38.37 5.17 56.09
CA VAL A 59 38.13 6.43 55.36
C VAL A 59 38.55 6.28 53.87
N TYR A 60 39.72 5.71 53.63
CA TYR A 60 40.16 5.40 52.25
C TYR A 60 39.14 4.57 51.49
N LEU A 61 38.64 3.47 52.09
CA LEU A 61 37.63 2.60 51.47
C LEU A 61 36.33 3.36 51.16
N ILE A 62 35.84 4.16 52.10
CA ILE A 62 34.58 4.92 51.91
C ILE A 62 34.71 5.90 50.75
N PHE A 63 35.75 6.73 50.73
CA PHE A 63 35.94 7.71 49.68
C PHE A 63 36.15 7.06 48.28
N GLY A 64 36.94 6.00 48.24
CA GLY A 64 37.17 5.29 47.00
C GLY A 64 35.93 4.59 46.46
N PHE A 65 35.15 3.95 47.34
CA PHE A 65 33.90 3.32 46.95
C PHE A 65 32.89 4.33 46.45
N ILE A 66 32.74 5.48 47.13
CA ILE A 66 31.88 6.58 46.67
C ILE A 66 32.34 7.08 45.29
N GLY A 67 33.65 7.29 45.09
CA GLY A 67 34.20 7.76 43.83
C GLY A 67 33.98 6.75 42.68
N ILE A 68 34.27 5.48 42.89
CA ILE A 68 34.07 4.42 41.91
C ILE A 68 32.57 4.30 41.59
N PHE A 69 31.71 4.27 42.59
CA PHE A 69 30.27 4.18 42.42
C PHE A 69 29.71 5.36 41.65
N TYR A 70 30.11 6.61 42.01
CA TYR A 70 29.68 7.82 41.27
C TYR A 70 30.07 7.77 39.80
N PHE A 71 31.31 7.34 39.48
CA PHE A 71 31.79 7.24 38.11
C PHE A 71 31.00 6.19 37.31
N TYR A 72 30.70 5.05 37.93
CA TYR A 72 29.90 3.99 37.29
C TYR A 72 28.43 4.37 37.16
N TRP A 73 27.88 5.11 38.13
CA TRP A 73 26.48 5.58 38.10
C TRP A 73 26.24 6.63 36.99
N LYS A 74 27.21 7.45 36.69
CA LYS A 74 27.12 8.49 35.63
C LYS A 74 27.01 7.92 34.23
N LYS A 75 27.63 6.78 33.91
CA LYS A 75 27.64 6.18 32.57
C LYS A 75 26.25 5.80 32.03
N PRO A 76 25.38 5.10 32.75
CA PRO A 76 24.03 4.76 32.30
C PRO A 76 23.18 5.97 31.95
N TRP A 77 23.34 7.08 32.69
CA TRP A 77 22.62 8.32 32.38
C TRP A 77 23.05 8.95 31.06
N GLY A 78 24.32 8.82 30.70
CA GLY A 78 24.80 9.24 29.39
C GLY A 78 24.14 8.44 28.25
N TYR A 79 24.06 7.12 28.39
CA TYR A 79 23.39 6.25 27.42
C TYR A 79 21.89 6.51 27.32
N LEU A 80 21.24 6.79 28.47
CA LEU A 80 19.82 7.12 28.44
C LEU A 80 19.56 8.42 27.67
N ASN A 81 20.35 9.46 27.92
CA ASN A 81 20.23 10.72 27.17
C ASN A 81 20.48 10.56 25.69
N GLU A 82 21.44 9.71 25.29
CA GLU A 82 21.75 9.40 23.90
C GLU A 82 20.57 8.71 23.21
N VAL A 83 19.91 7.77 23.89
CA VAL A 83 18.70 7.10 23.37
C VAL A 83 17.53 8.08 23.28
N ILE A 84 17.34 8.94 24.30
CA ILE A 84 16.25 9.96 24.27
C ILE A 84 16.45 10.91 23.09
N SER A 85 17.67 11.44 22.89
CA SER A 85 17.95 12.32 21.74
C SER A 85 17.74 11.60 20.40
N ALA A 86 18.09 10.33 20.33
CA ALA A 86 17.87 9.54 19.12
C ALA A 86 16.39 9.31 18.80
N THR A 87 15.48 9.30 19.80
CA THR A 87 14.04 9.18 19.54
C THR A 87 13.48 10.38 18.77
N GLU A 88 14.02 11.58 18.99
CA GLU A 88 13.61 12.78 18.22
C GLU A 88 13.99 12.64 16.75
N ILE A 89 15.17 12.08 16.47
CA ILE A 89 15.68 11.86 15.11
C ILE A 89 14.85 10.83 14.32
N VAL A 90 14.19 9.89 15.00
CA VAL A 90 13.34 8.87 14.35
C VAL A 90 12.21 9.52 13.55
N TYR A 91 11.65 10.63 14.02
CA TYR A 91 10.53 11.32 13.37
C TYR A 91 10.97 12.41 12.37
N GLU A 92 12.26 12.74 12.35
CA GLU A 92 12.78 13.69 11.35
C GLU A 92 12.84 13.09 9.96
N GLN A 93 12.35 13.85 8.96
CA GLN A 93 12.33 13.45 7.55
C GLN A 93 13.70 13.66 6.88
N ASN A 94 14.78 13.23 7.52
CA ASN A 94 16.13 13.29 6.96
C ASN A 94 16.71 11.89 6.77
N ASP A 95 17.63 11.75 5.82
CA ASP A 95 18.28 10.46 5.51
C ASP A 95 19.44 10.12 6.47
N HIS A 96 19.64 10.90 7.54
CA HIS A 96 20.72 10.63 8.47
C HIS A 96 20.41 9.38 9.31
N THR A 97 21.31 8.42 9.28
CA THR A 97 21.23 7.26 10.15
C THR A 97 21.49 7.66 11.61
N ILE A 98 20.77 7.04 12.53
CA ILE A 98 20.99 7.19 13.95
C ILE A 98 22.29 6.44 14.27
N ALA A 99 23.25 7.12 14.90
CA ALA A 99 24.48 6.52 15.40
C ALA A 99 24.51 6.65 16.92
N LEU A 100 24.68 5.52 17.62
CA LEU A 100 24.78 5.43 19.07
C LEU A 100 26.13 4.86 19.48
N SER A 101 26.51 5.04 20.75
CA SER A 101 27.75 4.43 21.28
C SER A 101 27.70 2.91 21.23
N GLU A 102 28.87 2.27 21.12
CA GLU A 102 29.03 0.82 20.91
C GLU A 102 28.18 -0.08 21.83
N PRO A 103 28.00 0.21 23.14
CA PRO A 103 27.12 -0.58 23.99
C PRO A 103 25.64 -0.58 23.57
N LEU A 104 25.20 0.43 22.78
CA LEU A 104 23.83 0.62 22.32
C LEU A 104 23.61 0.17 20.87
N ARG A 105 24.55 -0.53 20.25
CA ARG A 105 24.50 -0.93 18.83
C ARG A 105 23.26 -1.72 18.45
N GLU A 106 22.71 -2.53 19.35
CA GLU A 106 21.46 -3.26 19.12
C GLU A 106 20.26 -2.30 19.08
N VAL A 107 20.24 -1.32 20.00
CA VAL A 107 19.22 -0.26 20.05
C VAL A 107 19.31 0.63 18.80
N GLU A 108 20.52 0.98 18.37
CA GLU A 108 20.77 1.70 17.12
C GLU A 108 20.16 1.00 15.91
N SER A 109 20.41 -0.31 15.76
CA SER A 109 19.85 -1.12 14.68
C SER A 109 18.32 -1.13 14.69
N GLN A 110 17.71 -1.31 15.87
CA GLN A 110 16.26 -1.29 16.01
C GLN A 110 15.66 0.09 15.72
N MET A 111 16.28 1.16 16.19
CA MET A 111 15.82 2.52 15.92
C MET A 111 15.92 2.87 14.43
N ASN A 112 17.00 2.47 13.76
CA ASN A 112 17.13 2.66 12.32
C ASN A 112 16.10 1.86 11.51
N GLN A 113 15.74 0.64 11.95
CA GLN A 113 14.64 -0.14 11.35
C GLN A 113 13.28 0.56 11.54
N ILE A 114 13.01 1.07 12.74
CA ILE A 114 11.76 1.84 13.00
C ILE A 114 11.74 3.09 12.12
N LYS A 115 12.83 3.86 12.08
CA LYS A 115 12.94 5.06 11.22
C LYS A 115 12.63 4.73 9.77
N MET A 116 13.23 3.66 9.23
CA MET A 116 12.97 3.23 7.85
C MET A 116 11.49 2.85 7.63
N SER A 117 10.88 2.13 8.57
CA SER A 117 9.46 1.79 8.47
C SER A 117 8.54 3.01 8.53
N VAL A 118 8.87 4.01 9.36
CA VAL A 118 8.13 5.28 9.44
C VAL A 118 8.24 6.07 8.13
N LEU A 119 9.45 6.18 7.57
CA LEU A 119 9.67 6.86 6.28
C LEU A 119 8.90 6.18 5.14
N LEU A 120 8.96 4.86 5.04
CA LEU A 120 8.21 4.10 4.02
C LEU A 120 6.69 4.28 4.17
N ASN A 121 6.17 4.24 5.40
CA ASN A 121 4.76 4.48 5.65
C ASN A 121 4.35 5.92 5.28
N GLN A 122 5.15 6.92 5.62
CA GLN A 122 4.88 8.30 5.25
C GLN A 122 4.90 8.51 3.73
N GLN A 123 5.83 7.86 3.04
CA GLN A 123 5.89 7.90 1.58
C GLN A 123 4.65 7.25 0.97
N ALA A 124 4.25 6.08 1.45
CA ALA A 124 3.04 5.38 0.99
C ALA A 124 1.77 6.23 1.22
N VAL A 125 1.67 6.92 2.36
CA VAL A 125 0.55 7.86 2.63
C VAL A 125 0.56 9.03 1.65
N LYS A 126 1.71 9.67 1.42
CA LYS A 126 1.84 10.78 0.45
C LYS A 126 1.47 10.35 -0.97
N GLU A 127 1.91 9.16 -1.39
CA GLU A 127 1.57 8.60 -2.70
C GLU A 127 0.07 8.29 -2.81
N ALA A 128 -0.55 7.76 -1.75
CA ALA A 128 -1.99 7.52 -1.70
C ALA A 128 -2.79 8.83 -1.76
N GLU A 129 -2.36 9.87 -1.03
CA GLU A 129 -2.98 11.20 -1.10
C GLU A 129 -2.82 11.86 -2.47
N ALA A 130 -1.63 11.77 -3.08
CA ALA A 130 -1.40 12.28 -4.42
C ALA A 130 -2.32 11.60 -5.45
N LYS A 131 -2.42 10.28 -5.41
CA LYS A 131 -3.35 9.50 -6.25
C LYS A 131 -4.82 9.88 -6.01
N LYS A 132 -5.21 10.09 -4.74
CA LYS A 132 -6.57 10.55 -4.40
C LYS A 132 -6.86 11.94 -4.98
N ASN A 133 -5.91 12.89 -4.88
CA ASN A 133 -6.08 14.23 -5.39
C ASN A 133 -6.12 14.26 -6.93
N GLU A 134 -5.29 13.47 -7.58
CA GLU A 134 -5.32 13.26 -9.03
C GLU A 134 -6.69 12.72 -9.47
N LEU A 135 -7.22 11.73 -8.76
CA LEU A 135 -8.54 11.17 -8.93
C LEU A 135 -9.62 12.25 -8.91
N VAL A 136 -9.62 13.12 -7.88
CA VAL A 136 -10.62 14.18 -7.72
C VAL A 136 -10.53 15.20 -8.87
N MET A 137 -9.33 15.53 -9.33
CA MET A 137 -9.13 16.44 -10.46
C MET A 137 -9.68 15.86 -11.77
N TYR A 138 -9.40 14.60 -12.07
CA TYR A 138 -9.94 13.93 -13.27
C TYR A 138 -11.47 13.90 -13.24
N LEU A 139 -12.05 13.51 -12.11
CA LEU A 139 -13.50 13.48 -11.95
C LEU A 139 -14.15 14.85 -12.14
N ALA A 140 -13.57 15.88 -11.56
CA ALA A 140 -14.08 17.24 -11.69
C ALA A 140 -14.06 17.70 -13.16
N HIS A 141 -13.01 17.34 -13.91
CA HIS A 141 -12.91 17.64 -15.34
C HIS A 141 -13.97 16.88 -16.16
N ASP A 142 -14.07 15.55 -15.93
CA ASP A 142 -14.96 14.67 -16.71
C ASP A 142 -16.45 14.89 -16.40
N ILE A 143 -16.78 15.39 -15.20
CA ILE A 143 -18.13 15.85 -14.86
C ILE A 143 -18.42 17.23 -15.47
N ARG A 144 -17.46 18.16 -15.45
CA ARG A 144 -17.65 19.53 -15.96
C ARG A 144 -17.96 19.54 -17.45
N THR A 145 -17.28 18.72 -18.23
CA THR A 145 -17.43 18.72 -19.71
C THR A 145 -18.86 18.42 -20.17
N PRO A 146 -19.49 17.28 -19.80
CA PRO A 146 -20.88 17.01 -20.18
C PRO A 146 -21.85 18.03 -19.56
N LEU A 147 -21.63 18.45 -18.32
CA LEU A 147 -22.47 19.42 -17.65
C LEU A 147 -22.49 20.77 -18.40
N THR A 148 -21.32 21.28 -18.80
CA THR A 148 -21.23 22.52 -19.59
C THR A 148 -21.94 22.37 -20.94
N THR A 149 -21.84 21.20 -21.57
CA THR A 149 -22.54 20.92 -22.83
C THR A 149 -24.06 20.92 -22.65
N ILE A 150 -24.56 20.25 -21.58
CA ILE A 150 -25.99 20.22 -21.25
C ILE A 150 -26.51 21.66 -21.04
N ILE A 151 -25.83 22.43 -20.19
CA ILE A 151 -26.20 23.81 -19.91
C ILE A 151 -26.21 24.64 -21.21
N GLY A 152 -25.16 24.51 -22.02
CA GLY A 152 -25.06 25.26 -23.28
C GLY A 152 -26.21 24.97 -24.26
N TYR A 153 -26.55 23.70 -24.48
CA TYR A 153 -27.69 23.37 -25.37
C TYR A 153 -29.04 23.75 -24.77
N LEU A 154 -29.23 23.62 -23.47
CA LEU A 154 -30.47 24.09 -22.82
C LEU A 154 -30.59 25.62 -22.84
N SER A 155 -29.50 26.38 -22.68
CA SER A 155 -29.47 27.83 -22.84
C SER A 155 -29.84 28.24 -24.27
N LEU A 156 -29.23 27.56 -25.28
CA LEU A 156 -29.61 27.83 -26.71
C LEU A 156 -31.10 27.57 -26.97
N LEU A 157 -31.66 26.48 -26.43
CA LEU A 157 -33.08 26.17 -26.57
C LEU A 157 -33.98 27.20 -25.91
N ASN A 158 -33.53 27.84 -24.83
CA ASN A 158 -34.25 28.85 -24.09
C ASN A 158 -34.15 30.25 -24.73
N GLU A 159 -32.98 30.60 -25.28
CA GLU A 159 -32.71 31.96 -25.79
C GLU A 159 -33.10 32.15 -27.26
N VAL A 160 -32.96 31.11 -28.07
CA VAL A 160 -33.22 31.22 -29.53
C VAL A 160 -34.64 30.75 -29.85
N HIS A 161 -35.53 31.71 -30.09
CA HIS A 161 -36.97 31.46 -30.30
C HIS A 161 -37.28 30.92 -31.71
N ASP A 162 -36.51 31.29 -32.72
CA ASP A 162 -36.75 30.97 -34.14
C ASP A 162 -36.05 29.71 -34.63
N MET A 163 -35.77 28.74 -33.73
CA MET A 163 -35.22 27.46 -34.13
C MET A 163 -36.20 26.58 -34.90
N THR A 164 -35.68 25.89 -35.91
CA THR A 164 -36.43 24.83 -36.60
C THR A 164 -36.73 23.66 -35.66
N LYS A 165 -37.78 22.90 -35.94
CA LYS A 165 -38.12 21.70 -35.17
C LYS A 165 -36.97 20.70 -35.11
N GLU A 166 -36.29 20.49 -36.26
CA GLU A 166 -35.14 19.61 -36.35
C GLU A 166 -33.95 20.05 -35.49
N GLN A 167 -33.70 21.36 -35.42
CA GLN A 167 -32.63 21.90 -34.54
C GLN A 167 -32.99 21.68 -33.07
N LYS A 168 -34.23 21.93 -32.65
CA LYS A 168 -34.70 21.68 -31.29
C LYS A 168 -34.55 20.20 -30.90
N GLU A 169 -35.00 19.30 -31.75
CA GLU A 169 -34.90 17.85 -31.53
C GLU A 169 -33.45 17.41 -31.44
N LYS A 170 -32.56 17.92 -32.29
CA LYS A 170 -31.13 17.66 -32.24
C LYS A 170 -30.49 18.10 -30.90
N TYR A 171 -30.78 19.30 -30.44
CA TYR A 171 -30.21 19.87 -29.22
C TYR A 171 -30.72 19.15 -27.97
N ILE A 172 -31.99 18.79 -27.93
CA ILE A 172 -32.59 17.96 -26.89
C ILE A 172 -31.91 16.61 -26.83
N ARG A 173 -31.68 15.95 -27.99
CA ARG A 173 -31.02 14.64 -28.06
C ARG A 173 -29.57 14.71 -27.54
N ILE A 174 -28.82 15.76 -27.92
CA ILE A 174 -27.47 15.96 -27.41
C ILE A 174 -27.47 16.19 -25.90
N ALA A 175 -28.37 17.01 -25.38
CA ALA A 175 -28.47 17.26 -23.95
C ALA A 175 -28.84 15.98 -23.18
N LEU A 176 -29.75 15.17 -23.72
CA LEU A 176 -30.14 13.90 -23.12
C LEU A 176 -28.95 12.89 -23.09
N ASP A 177 -28.28 12.67 -24.23
CA ASP A 177 -27.13 11.81 -24.34
C ASP A 177 -26.00 12.17 -23.33
N LYS A 178 -25.73 13.48 -23.19
CA LYS A 178 -24.73 13.96 -22.22
C LYS A 178 -25.20 13.81 -20.76
N SER A 179 -26.52 13.88 -20.50
CA SER A 179 -27.08 13.62 -19.17
C SER A 179 -27.00 12.16 -18.78
N GLU A 180 -27.32 11.23 -19.67
CA GLU A 180 -27.18 9.78 -19.46
C GLU A 180 -25.70 9.38 -19.23
N ARG A 181 -24.80 10.00 -19.98
CA ARG A 181 -23.36 9.82 -19.76
C ARG A 181 -22.91 10.31 -18.41
N LEU A 182 -23.40 11.49 -17.95
CA LEU A 182 -23.09 12.05 -16.64
C LEU A 182 -23.61 11.14 -15.51
N GLU A 183 -24.83 10.62 -15.64
CA GLU A 183 -25.40 9.65 -14.71
C GLU A 183 -24.52 8.40 -14.59
N THR A 184 -24.07 7.85 -15.73
CA THR A 184 -23.17 6.70 -15.76
C THR A 184 -21.85 6.98 -15.01
N LEU A 185 -21.23 8.16 -15.25
CA LEU A 185 -20.00 8.58 -14.57
C LEU A 185 -20.17 8.67 -13.05
N ILE A 186 -21.30 9.26 -12.61
CA ILE A 186 -21.63 9.40 -11.20
C ILE A 186 -21.82 8.02 -10.55
N ASN A 187 -22.54 7.11 -11.21
CA ASN A 187 -22.76 5.75 -10.72
C ASN A 187 -21.44 4.96 -10.64
N GLU A 188 -20.55 5.08 -11.63
CA GLU A 188 -19.21 4.47 -11.58
C GLU A 188 -18.38 5.02 -10.42
N LEU A 189 -18.47 6.32 -10.11
CA LEU A 189 -17.80 6.94 -8.97
C LEU A 189 -18.29 6.41 -7.63
N PHE A 190 -19.61 6.34 -7.43
CA PHE A 190 -20.19 5.81 -6.20
C PHE A 190 -19.75 4.37 -5.94
N GLU A 191 -19.64 3.58 -6.98
CA GLU A 191 -19.20 2.20 -6.81
C GLU A 191 -17.75 2.06 -6.40
N ILE A 192 -16.84 2.84 -6.99
CA ILE A 192 -15.43 2.83 -6.58
C ILE A 192 -15.28 3.19 -5.10
N THR A 193 -16.04 4.19 -4.63
CA THR A 193 -16.03 4.58 -3.22
C THR A 193 -16.54 3.46 -2.31
N ARG A 194 -17.56 2.70 -2.75
CA ARG A 194 -18.10 1.56 -2.00
C ARG A 194 -17.13 0.37 -1.93
N TYR A 195 -16.43 0.05 -3.01
CA TYR A 195 -15.47 -1.06 -3.03
C TYR A 195 -14.26 -0.82 -2.12
N HIS A 196 -13.87 0.44 -1.85
CA HIS A 196 -12.77 0.79 -0.95
C HIS A 196 -13.05 0.63 0.54
N THR A 197 -14.32 0.63 0.93
CA THR A 197 -14.70 0.60 2.36
C THR A 197 -14.86 -0.80 2.94
N ASN A 198 -14.44 -1.88 2.25
CA ASN A 198 -14.65 -3.29 2.66
C ASN A 198 -16.10 -3.63 3.04
N THR A 199 -17.07 -2.79 2.70
CA THR A 199 -18.48 -2.95 3.08
C THR A 199 -19.30 -3.68 2.02
N VAL A 200 -18.69 -4.02 0.87
CA VAL A 200 -19.40 -4.69 -0.22
C VAL A 200 -19.52 -6.17 0.08
N GLN A 201 -20.68 -6.58 0.57
CA GLN A 201 -21.03 -7.99 0.67
C GLN A 201 -21.32 -8.56 -0.73
N VAL A 202 -20.63 -9.64 -1.08
CA VAL A 202 -20.87 -10.41 -2.29
C VAL A 202 -21.95 -11.45 -1.97
N LYS A 203 -23.09 -11.38 -2.66
CA LYS A 203 -24.16 -12.38 -2.56
C LYS A 203 -23.72 -13.64 -3.31
N LYS A 204 -23.06 -14.57 -2.63
CA LYS A 204 -22.55 -15.79 -3.23
C LYS A 204 -23.67 -16.79 -3.51
N GLN A 205 -23.96 -17.04 -4.79
CA GLN A 205 -24.89 -18.05 -5.26
C GLN A 205 -24.31 -18.77 -6.49
N PRO A 206 -24.81 -19.97 -6.85
CA PRO A 206 -24.42 -20.61 -8.09
C PRO A 206 -24.81 -19.77 -9.30
N VAL A 207 -23.85 -19.51 -10.19
CA VAL A 207 -24.02 -18.72 -11.42
C VAL A 207 -23.63 -19.58 -12.61
N ASP A 208 -24.56 -19.79 -13.50
CA ASP A 208 -24.31 -20.41 -14.81
C ASP A 208 -23.63 -19.36 -15.73
N LEU A 209 -22.37 -19.61 -16.08
CA LEU A 209 -21.59 -18.69 -16.92
C LEU A 209 -22.12 -18.61 -18.34
N TYR A 210 -22.71 -19.70 -18.89
CA TYR A 210 -23.27 -19.68 -20.23
C TYR A 210 -24.47 -18.72 -20.32
N ALA A 211 -25.43 -18.90 -19.42
CA ALA A 211 -26.61 -18.05 -19.36
C ALA A 211 -26.23 -16.57 -19.14
N LEU A 212 -25.29 -16.32 -18.23
CA LEU A 212 -24.84 -14.97 -17.91
C LEU A 212 -24.15 -14.28 -19.09
N LEU A 213 -23.19 -14.97 -19.75
CA LEU A 213 -22.46 -14.43 -20.89
C LEU A 213 -23.36 -14.24 -22.12
N SER A 214 -24.28 -15.17 -22.37
CA SER A 214 -25.26 -15.01 -23.46
C SER A 214 -26.11 -13.76 -23.26
N GLN A 215 -26.64 -13.55 -22.06
CA GLN A 215 -27.42 -12.36 -21.75
C GLN A 215 -26.61 -11.05 -21.96
N VAL A 216 -25.35 -11.03 -21.47
CA VAL A 216 -24.46 -9.86 -21.63
C VAL A 216 -24.21 -9.55 -23.11
N ILE A 217 -24.07 -10.57 -23.96
CA ILE A 217 -23.82 -10.39 -25.38
C ILE A 217 -25.07 -9.87 -26.09
N ASP A 218 -26.24 -10.43 -25.77
CA ASP A 218 -27.50 -9.97 -26.35
C ASP A 218 -27.75 -8.49 -26.06
N ASP A 219 -27.46 -8.04 -24.83
CA ASP A 219 -27.56 -6.63 -24.43
C ASP A 219 -26.63 -5.70 -25.25
N PHE A 220 -25.48 -6.22 -25.71
CA PHE A 220 -24.49 -5.47 -26.49
C PHE A 220 -24.67 -5.52 -28.01
N TYR A 221 -25.53 -6.38 -28.51
CA TYR A 221 -25.73 -6.57 -29.94
C TYR A 221 -25.98 -5.26 -30.72
N PRO A 222 -26.80 -4.31 -30.23
CA PRO A 222 -27.03 -3.06 -30.96
C PRO A 222 -25.77 -2.20 -31.12
N ALA A 223 -24.91 -2.20 -30.10
CA ALA A 223 -23.68 -1.41 -30.12
C ALA A 223 -22.60 -2.01 -31.04
N LEU A 224 -22.56 -3.32 -31.14
CA LEU A 224 -21.63 -4.06 -32.02
C LEU A 224 -22.03 -3.98 -33.48
N SER A 225 -23.32 -4.15 -33.79
CA SER A 225 -23.85 -4.12 -35.16
C SER A 225 -23.59 -2.79 -35.85
N GLY A 226 -23.58 -1.66 -35.09
CA GLY A 226 -23.29 -0.32 -35.66
C GLY A 226 -21.88 -0.18 -36.23
N LYS A 227 -20.90 -1.01 -35.84
CA LYS A 227 -19.54 -1.07 -36.39
C LYS A 227 -19.30 -2.26 -37.33
N GLY A 228 -20.33 -3.08 -37.60
CA GLY A 228 -20.19 -4.32 -38.35
C GLY A 228 -19.43 -5.42 -37.57
N ASN A 229 -19.30 -5.29 -36.26
CA ASN A 229 -18.63 -6.27 -35.42
C ASN A 229 -19.60 -7.39 -35.01
N THR A 230 -19.07 -8.60 -34.87
CA THR A 230 -19.81 -9.80 -34.44
C THR A 230 -19.19 -10.40 -33.18
N THR A 231 -19.96 -11.21 -32.48
CA THR A 231 -19.47 -11.97 -31.32
C THR A 231 -19.63 -13.47 -31.58
N GLN A 232 -18.62 -14.24 -31.19
CA GLN A 232 -18.69 -15.70 -31.18
C GLN A 232 -18.43 -16.22 -29.76
N ILE A 233 -19.33 -17.10 -29.29
CA ILE A 233 -19.15 -17.81 -28.03
C ILE A 233 -18.70 -19.24 -28.32
N SER A 234 -17.61 -19.64 -27.68
CA SER A 234 -17.16 -21.03 -27.59
C SER A 234 -17.01 -21.42 -26.13
N MET A 235 -17.93 -22.21 -25.63
CA MET A 235 -17.98 -22.55 -24.20
C MET A 235 -18.10 -24.04 -23.97
N GLN A 236 -17.39 -24.54 -22.97
CA GLN A 236 -17.55 -25.87 -22.46
C GLN A 236 -18.84 -25.94 -21.61
N ASP A 237 -19.56 -27.06 -21.70
CA ASP A 237 -20.78 -27.27 -20.91
C ASP A 237 -20.52 -27.28 -19.39
N ASP A 238 -21.56 -26.94 -18.60
CA ASP A 238 -21.59 -27.05 -17.13
C ASP A 238 -20.56 -26.18 -16.38
N LEU A 239 -20.29 -24.96 -16.83
CA LEU A 239 -19.45 -24.01 -16.11
C LEU A 239 -20.27 -23.18 -15.10
N THR A 240 -20.34 -23.68 -13.84
CA THR A 240 -21.00 -22.98 -12.74
C THR A 240 -19.96 -22.48 -11.75
N VAL A 241 -20.01 -21.20 -11.41
CA VAL A 241 -19.16 -20.56 -10.38
C VAL A 241 -20.01 -20.12 -9.18
N ILE A 242 -19.38 -19.94 -8.02
CA ILE A 242 -20.06 -19.36 -6.85
C ILE A 242 -19.73 -17.86 -6.84
N GLY A 243 -20.75 -17.03 -7.05
CA GLY A 243 -20.57 -15.58 -7.12
C GLY A 243 -21.87 -14.79 -7.10
N ASP A 244 -21.73 -13.51 -7.25
CA ASP A 244 -22.82 -12.53 -7.34
C ASP A 244 -23.08 -12.27 -8.84
N PRO A 245 -24.24 -12.70 -9.40
CA PRO A 245 -24.50 -12.62 -10.83
C PRO A 245 -24.54 -11.16 -11.34
N GLU A 246 -25.05 -10.20 -10.55
CA GLU A 246 -25.09 -8.80 -10.95
C GLU A 246 -23.68 -8.23 -11.06
N LYS A 247 -22.80 -8.56 -10.13
CA LYS A 247 -21.40 -8.12 -10.14
C LYS A 247 -20.61 -8.79 -11.26
N LEU A 248 -20.79 -10.11 -11.48
CA LEU A 248 -20.14 -10.82 -12.58
C LEU A 248 -20.63 -10.34 -13.94
N ALA A 249 -21.94 -10.09 -14.11
CA ALA A 249 -22.47 -9.47 -15.32
C ALA A 249 -21.78 -8.14 -15.62
N ARG A 250 -21.57 -7.33 -14.58
CA ARG A 250 -20.87 -6.05 -14.70
C ARG A 250 -19.40 -6.20 -15.13
N VAL A 251 -18.69 -7.22 -14.63
CA VAL A 251 -17.32 -7.53 -15.13
C VAL A 251 -17.34 -7.79 -16.60
N PHE A 252 -18.20 -8.70 -17.06
CA PHE A 252 -18.27 -9.10 -18.46
C PHE A 252 -18.78 -7.97 -19.36
N ASN A 253 -19.72 -7.15 -18.88
CA ASN A 253 -20.15 -5.91 -19.55
C ASN A 253 -18.99 -4.93 -19.74
N ASN A 254 -18.15 -4.74 -18.72
CA ASN A 254 -16.99 -3.85 -18.80
C ASN A 254 -15.95 -4.38 -19.82
N LEU A 255 -15.71 -5.70 -19.84
CA LEU A 255 -14.79 -6.30 -20.80
C LEU A 255 -15.33 -6.23 -22.24
N LEU A 256 -16.62 -6.53 -22.44
CA LEU A 256 -17.25 -6.46 -23.75
C LEU A 256 -17.33 -5.02 -24.27
N ARG A 257 -17.67 -4.05 -23.40
CA ARG A 257 -17.64 -2.62 -23.75
C ARG A 257 -16.25 -2.16 -24.16
N ASN A 258 -15.22 -2.61 -23.45
CA ASN A 258 -13.85 -2.33 -23.81
C ASN A 258 -13.49 -2.92 -25.16
N ALA A 259 -13.78 -4.20 -25.39
CA ALA A 259 -13.59 -4.85 -26.69
C ALA A 259 -14.31 -4.09 -27.82
N ALA A 260 -15.60 -3.76 -27.67
CA ALA A 260 -16.40 -3.02 -28.64
C ALA A 260 -15.88 -1.60 -28.92
N SER A 261 -15.28 -0.95 -27.92
CA SER A 261 -14.73 0.41 -28.07
C SER A 261 -13.43 0.44 -28.87
N TYR A 262 -12.56 -0.56 -28.65
CA TYR A 262 -11.19 -0.58 -29.17
C TYR A 262 -10.97 -1.59 -30.30
N CYS A 263 -11.96 -2.43 -30.66
CA CYS A 263 -11.84 -3.32 -31.80
C CYS A 263 -11.88 -2.55 -33.12
N TYR A 264 -11.20 -3.11 -34.14
CA TYR A 264 -11.36 -2.64 -35.51
C TYR A 264 -12.77 -2.93 -36.03
N ALA A 265 -13.25 -2.10 -36.95
CA ALA A 265 -14.55 -2.34 -37.59
C ALA A 265 -14.55 -3.65 -38.40
N ASN A 266 -15.70 -4.29 -38.50
CA ASN A 266 -15.88 -5.56 -39.20
C ASN A 266 -14.98 -6.71 -38.72
N THR A 267 -14.67 -6.72 -37.43
CA THR A 267 -13.93 -7.81 -36.77
C THR A 267 -14.81 -8.58 -35.81
N GLU A 268 -14.36 -9.77 -35.44
CA GLU A 268 -15.05 -10.64 -34.52
C GLU A 268 -14.46 -10.53 -33.10
N ILE A 269 -15.34 -10.50 -32.09
CA ILE A 269 -14.97 -10.61 -30.67
C ILE A 269 -15.24 -12.05 -30.25
N ASN A 270 -14.18 -12.79 -29.92
CA ASN A 270 -14.26 -14.18 -29.49
C ASN A 270 -14.33 -14.28 -27.96
N ILE A 271 -15.35 -14.96 -27.44
CA ILE A 271 -15.55 -15.24 -26.03
C ILE A 271 -15.44 -16.75 -25.84
N ILE A 272 -14.39 -17.16 -25.11
CA ILE A 272 -14.07 -18.56 -24.89
C ILE A 272 -14.15 -18.83 -23.40
N ALA A 273 -14.88 -19.90 -22.98
CA ALA A 273 -14.91 -20.29 -21.60
C ALA A 273 -14.74 -21.81 -21.45
N TYR A 274 -13.86 -22.18 -20.53
CA TYR A 274 -13.54 -23.59 -20.27
C TYR A 274 -13.10 -23.83 -18.83
N LYS A 275 -13.10 -25.09 -18.43
CA LYS A 275 -12.62 -25.54 -17.12
C LYS A 275 -11.13 -25.82 -17.16
N LYS A 276 -10.37 -25.22 -16.21
CA LYS A 276 -8.95 -25.49 -16.00
C LYS A 276 -8.71 -25.85 -14.53
N GLY A 277 -8.62 -27.13 -14.23
CA GLY A 277 -8.51 -27.62 -12.85
C GLY A 277 -9.73 -27.27 -12.02
N SER A 278 -9.54 -26.55 -10.91
CA SER A 278 -10.61 -26.08 -10.03
C SER A 278 -11.18 -24.70 -10.39
N HIS A 279 -10.83 -24.17 -11.55
CA HIS A 279 -11.22 -22.82 -11.98
C HIS A 279 -11.95 -22.86 -13.32
N ALA A 280 -12.89 -21.94 -13.50
CA ALA A 280 -13.42 -21.53 -14.78
C ALA A 280 -12.54 -20.43 -15.34
N VAL A 281 -12.16 -20.53 -16.61
CA VAL A 281 -11.40 -19.52 -17.34
C VAL A 281 -12.29 -18.94 -18.43
N VAL A 282 -12.46 -17.62 -18.42
CA VAL A 282 -13.22 -16.88 -19.45
C VAL A 282 -12.28 -15.94 -20.16
N ILE A 283 -12.23 -16.03 -21.48
CA ILE A 283 -11.33 -15.24 -22.33
C ILE A 283 -12.18 -14.36 -23.25
N PHE A 284 -11.87 -13.06 -23.27
CA PHE A 284 -12.37 -12.10 -24.25
C PHE A 284 -11.22 -11.74 -25.18
N LYS A 285 -11.37 -12.01 -26.46
CA LYS A 285 -10.33 -11.81 -27.47
C LYS A 285 -10.88 -10.95 -28.60
N ASN A 286 -10.21 -9.86 -28.92
CA ASN A 286 -10.58 -8.95 -29.99
C ASN A 286 -9.37 -8.43 -30.76
N HIS A 287 -9.58 -7.98 -31.99
CA HIS A 287 -8.57 -7.33 -32.81
C HIS A 287 -8.64 -5.82 -32.68
N GLY A 288 -7.52 -5.17 -32.34
CA GLY A 288 -7.42 -3.74 -32.15
C GLY A 288 -5.96 -3.29 -32.03
N PRO A 289 -5.70 -1.98 -31.84
CA PRO A 289 -4.34 -1.48 -31.69
C PRO A 289 -3.59 -2.17 -30.57
N THR A 290 -2.34 -2.58 -30.84
CA THR A 290 -1.50 -3.24 -29.83
C THR A 290 -1.20 -2.30 -28.67
N ILE A 291 -1.46 -2.76 -27.45
CA ILE A 291 -1.19 -1.99 -26.23
C ILE A 291 0.28 -2.17 -25.86
N PRO A 292 1.06 -1.07 -25.70
CA PRO A 292 2.45 -1.15 -25.28
C PRO A 292 2.61 -1.86 -23.92
N SER A 293 3.69 -2.64 -23.78
CA SER A 293 3.95 -3.43 -22.56
C SER A 293 4.00 -2.59 -21.27
N GLU A 294 4.48 -1.36 -21.35
CA GLU A 294 4.51 -0.40 -20.22
C GLU A 294 3.11 0.01 -19.76
N GLN A 295 2.14 0.00 -20.68
CA GLN A 295 0.76 0.37 -20.39
C GLN A 295 -0.09 -0.83 -19.97
N LEU A 296 0.26 -2.07 -20.37
CA LEU A 296 -0.46 -3.28 -19.96
C LEU A 296 -0.51 -3.43 -18.44
N ASN A 297 0.57 -3.09 -17.72
CA ASN A 297 0.61 -3.16 -16.26
C ASN A 297 -0.31 -2.13 -15.58
N LYS A 298 -0.63 -1.05 -16.29
CA LYS A 298 -1.43 0.07 -15.78
C LYS A 298 -2.88 0.07 -16.24
N ILE A 299 -3.26 -0.84 -17.15
CA ILE A 299 -4.61 -0.82 -17.78
C ILE A 299 -5.74 -1.05 -16.75
N PHE A 300 -5.43 -1.68 -15.62
CA PHE A 300 -6.35 -1.88 -14.49
C PHE A 300 -6.27 -0.78 -13.45
N ASP A 301 -5.35 0.19 -13.61
CA ASP A 301 -5.30 1.34 -12.71
C ASP A 301 -6.48 2.25 -12.97
N LYS A 302 -7.00 2.87 -11.91
CA LYS A 302 -8.15 3.77 -11.99
C LYS A 302 -7.82 4.98 -12.86
N PHE A 303 -8.77 5.36 -13.73
CA PHE A 303 -8.66 6.50 -14.67
C PHE A 303 -7.52 6.40 -15.68
N ASN A 304 -6.88 5.24 -15.78
CA ASN A 304 -5.89 5.03 -16.82
C ASN A 304 -6.61 4.87 -18.18
N ARG A 305 -6.26 5.75 -19.10
CA ARG A 305 -6.72 5.73 -20.51
C ARG A 305 -5.50 5.84 -21.39
N LEU A 306 -5.46 5.06 -22.46
CA LEU A 306 -4.46 5.20 -23.51
C LEU A 306 -4.59 6.60 -24.11
N ASP A 307 -3.47 7.33 -24.30
CA ASP A 307 -3.48 8.76 -24.68
C ASP A 307 -4.28 9.04 -25.97
N GLU A 308 -4.31 8.13 -26.92
CA GLU A 308 -5.10 8.23 -28.16
C GLU A 308 -6.63 8.15 -27.91
N ALA A 309 -7.04 7.55 -26.80
CA ALA A 309 -8.46 7.43 -26.45
C ALA A 309 -9.02 8.66 -25.69
N ARG A 310 -8.17 9.61 -25.33
CA ARG A 310 -8.59 10.83 -24.62
C ARG A 310 -9.47 11.76 -25.48
N THR A 311 -9.33 11.71 -26.79
CA THR A 311 -10.05 12.55 -27.76
C THR A 311 -11.30 11.91 -28.34
N SER A 312 -11.55 10.62 -28.07
CA SER A 312 -12.72 9.91 -28.62
C SER A 312 -13.95 10.08 -27.72
N ASP A 313 -15.08 10.49 -28.35
CA ASP A 313 -16.41 10.59 -27.72
C ASP A 313 -16.94 9.26 -27.15
N THR A 314 -16.29 8.13 -27.51
CA THR A 314 -16.71 6.76 -27.17
C THR A 314 -16.05 6.20 -25.90
N GLY A 315 -15.10 6.91 -25.28
CA GLY A 315 -14.36 6.41 -24.14
C GLY A 315 -15.07 6.65 -22.80
N GLY A 316 -15.22 5.61 -21.99
CA GLY A 316 -15.66 5.70 -20.59
C GLY A 316 -14.62 6.40 -19.68
N ALA A 317 -14.95 6.60 -18.39
CA ALA A 317 -14.11 7.26 -17.38
C ALA A 317 -12.77 6.56 -17.05
N GLY A 318 -12.42 5.46 -17.70
CA GLY A 318 -11.24 4.65 -17.35
C GLY A 318 -11.41 3.86 -16.04
N LEU A 319 -12.65 3.65 -15.62
CA LEU A 319 -13.00 2.99 -14.36
C LEU A 319 -13.44 1.53 -14.55
N GLY A 320 -13.94 1.17 -15.72
CA GLY A 320 -14.56 -0.13 -15.98
C GLY A 320 -13.63 -1.31 -15.70
N LEU A 321 -12.38 -1.26 -16.15
CA LEU A 321 -11.40 -2.34 -15.95
C LEU A 321 -10.93 -2.43 -14.49
N SER A 322 -10.78 -1.31 -13.80
CA SER A 322 -10.43 -1.31 -12.39
C SER A 322 -11.56 -1.87 -11.51
N ILE A 323 -12.82 -1.54 -11.83
CA ILE A 323 -14.00 -2.14 -11.19
C ILE A 323 -14.07 -3.65 -11.46
N ALA A 324 -13.82 -4.07 -12.71
CA ALA A 324 -13.80 -5.49 -13.08
C ALA A 324 -12.77 -6.25 -12.25
N LYS A 325 -11.55 -5.74 -12.11
CA LYS A 325 -10.48 -6.34 -11.31
C LYS A 325 -10.88 -6.46 -9.84
N GLU A 326 -11.46 -5.41 -9.26
CA GLU A 326 -11.89 -5.42 -7.86
C GLU A 326 -12.99 -6.46 -7.61
N ILE A 327 -13.99 -6.54 -8.50
CA ILE A 327 -15.06 -7.53 -8.40
C ILE A 327 -14.48 -8.96 -8.52
N ILE A 328 -13.58 -9.22 -9.45
CA ILE A 328 -12.97 -10.54 -9.60
C ILE A 328 -12.16 -10.93 -8.39
N ASN A 329 -11.38 -10.00 -7.80
CA ASN A 329 -10.65 -10.22 -6.56
C ASN A 329 -11.60 -10.59 -5.39
N LEU A 330 -12.74 -9.89 -5.25
CA LEU A 330 -13.77 -10.21 -4.24
C LEU A 330 -14.38 -11.61 -4.41
N HIS A 331 -14.34 -12.15 -5.63
CA HIS A 331 -14.77 -13.53 -5.94
C HIS A 331 -13.64 -14.55 -5.78
N GLY A 332 -12.43 -14.13 -5.37
CA GLY A 332 -11.26 -15.00 -5.23
C GLY A 332 -10.68 -15.45 -6.57
N GLY A 333 -10.95 -14.69 -7.64
CA GLY A 333 -10.46 -14.89 -8.99
C GLY A 333 -9.30 -13.96 -9.35
N GLU A 334 -8.88 -14.04 -10.61
CA GLU A 334 -7.83 -13.21 -11.20
C GLU A 334 -8.27 -12.70 -12.59
N ILE A 335 -7.87 -11.49 -12.94
CA ILE A 335 -8.04 -10.94 -14.29
C ILE A 335 -6.68 -10.47 -14.82
N THR A 336 -6.36 -10.88 -16.05
CA THR A 336 -5.11 -10.53 -16.74
C THR A 336 -5.39 -10.04 -18.13
N VAL A 337 -4.40 -9.35 -18.75
CA VAL A 337 -4.47 -8.87 -20.13
C VAL A 337 -3.17 -9.16 -20.86
N GLN A 338 -3.28 -9.50 -22.13
CA GLN A 338 -2.18 -9.65 -23.07
C GLN A 338 -2.52 -8.91 -24.34
N SER A 339 -1.53 -8.28 -24.97
CA SER A 339 -1.70 -7.63 -26.27
C SER A 339 -0.47 -7.85 -27.12
N GLN A 340 -0.67 -8.49 -28.27
CA GLN A 340 0.40 -8.80 -29.23
C GLN A 340 -0.18 -8.90 -30.63
N ALA A 341 0.54 -8.40 -31.63
CA ALA A 341 0.17 -8.52 -33.03
C ALA A 341 -1.29 -8.10 -33.33
N GLU A 342 -1.70 -6.93 -32.82
CA GLU A 342 -3.05 -6.36 -32.93
C GLU A 342 -4.17 -7.23 -32.35
N GLU A 343 -3.82 -8.18 -31.51
CA GLU A 343 -4.74 -9.00 -30.74
C GLU A 343 -4.68 -8.60 -29.27
N ILE A 344 -5.83 -8.36 -28.65
CA ILE A 344 -5.99 -8.05 -27.26
C ILE A 344 -6.78 -9.19 -26.61
N THR A 345 -6.23 -9.75 -25.54
CA THR A 345 -6.83 -10.90 -24.85
C THR A 345 -6.95 -10.59 -23.36
N PHE A 346 -8.18 -10.48 -22.85
CA PHE A 346 -8.48 -10.44 -21.42
C PHE A 346 -8.82 -11.84 -20.95
N THR A 347 -8.21 -12.29 -19.86
CA THR A 347 -8.46 -13.58 -19.23
C THR A 347 -8.95 -13.40 -17.82
N VAL A 348 -10.12 -13.94 -17.51
CA VAL A 348 -10.73 -13.97 -16.18
C VAL A 348 -10.70 -15.41 -15.67
N THR A 349 -10.21 -15.60 -14.46
CA THR A 349 -10.17 -16.91 -13.77
C THR A 349 -11.03 -16.83 -12.53
N LEU A 350 -11.98 -17.73 -12.36
CA LEU A 350 -12.89 -17.78 -11.22
C LEU A 350 -12.90 -19.19 -10.60
N PRO A 351 -12.98 -19.34 -9.27
CA PRO A 351 -13.13 -20.64 -8.64
C PRO A 351 -14.46 -21.31 -9.07
N LEU A 352 -14.40 -22.56 -9.48
CA LEU A 352 -15.59 -23.35 -9.79
C LEU A 352 -16.38 -23.67 -8.51
N SER A 353 -17.69 -23.80 -8.67
CA SER A 353 -18.52 -24.42 -7.64
C SER A 353 -18.06 -25.87 -7.48
N ASN A 354 -17.61 -26.24 -6.28
CA ASN A 354 -17.49 -27.66 -5.96
C ASN A 354 -18.93 -28.23 -5.93
N LYS A 355 -19.36 -28.83 -7.04
CA LYS A 355 -20.55 -29.71 -6.98
C LYS A 355 -20.19 -30.86 -6.03
N SER A 356 -20.69 -30.82 -4.78
CA SER A 356 -20.72 -31.96 -3.86
C SER A 356 -21.67 -33.03 -4.46
#